data_0f29847a967c6e1c5538b3e280eb3500
#
_entry.id   0f29847a967c6e1c5538b3e280eb3500
#
_cell.length_a   1.000
_cell.length_b   1.000
_cell.length_c   1.000
_cell.angle_alpha   90.00
_cell.angle_beta   90.00
_cell.angle_gamma   90.00
#
_symmetry.space_group_name_H-M   'P 1'
#
loop_
_entity.id
_entity.type
_entity.pdbx_description
1 polymer ?
#
loop_
_entity_poly.entity_id
_entity_poly.type
_entity_poly.pdbx_seq_one_letter_code
_entity_poly.pdbx_strand_id
1 'polypeptide(L)'
;MSSLVNPVPQDFSTTLYNQIQPGLFMGGTADDDVCFGTAGAKRPEDILPFDAIVTMYSWAKPAYWEIQEMRYGIYDSNMEDVDFDRLGEVVKFAHRHWKNGDRVLVRCQAGLNRSGLVTALTLMYEGATAKEAIMCIRRNRSADALFNQNYVRWLTAEGSAFISYLKSQPGYYTVTMTEEADSI
;
A
#
# COMPACT_ATOMS: atom_id res chain seq x y z
N MET A 1 22.48 28.06 7.43
CA MET A 1 21.07 28.36 7.09
C MET A 1 20.70 27.50 5.90
N SER A 2 20.05 26.37 6.14
CA SER A 2 19.61 25.44 5.08
C SER A 2 18.29 25.95 4.55
N SER A 3 18.26 26.40 3.29
CA SER A 3 17.04 26.80 2.61
C SER A 3 16.18 25.57 2.37
N LEU A 4 15.05 25.48 3.07
CA LEU A 4 13.98 24.54 2.76
C LEU A 4 13.46 24.89 1.35
N VAL A 5 13.83 24.09 0.37
CA VAL A 5 13.21 24.14 -0.94
C VAL A 5 11.81 23.56 -0.77
N ASN A 6 10.78 24.41 -0.86
CA ASN A 6 9.41 23.97 -0.91
C ASN A 6 9.25 23.05 -2.13
N PRO A 7 8.73 21.81 -1.96
CA PRO A 7 8.45 20.97 -3.10
C PRO A 7 7.40 21.66 -3.97
N VAL A 8 7.69 21.75 -5.27
CA VAL A 8 6.72 22.21 -6.27
C VAL A 8 5.51 21.28 -6.18
N PRO A 9 4.26 21.80 -6.09
CA PRO A 9 3.08 20.98 -6.11
C PRO A 9 3.11 20.10 -7.36
N GLN A 10 3.13 18.78 -7.16
CA GLN A 10 2.97 17.84 -8.28
C GLN A 10 1.52 17.90 -8.74
N ASP A 11 1.31 18.22 -10.00
CA ASP A 11 -0.01 18.15 -10.63
C ASP A 11 -0.44 16.68 -10.68
N PHE A 12 -1.50 16.35 -9.95
CA PHE A 12 -2.03 14.98 -9.86
C PHE A 12 -2.52 14.41 -11.18
N SER A 13 -2.77 15.26 -12.15
CA SER A 13 -3.29 14.86 -13.45
C SER A 13 -2.28 14.09 -14.30
N THR A 14 -1.00 14.09 -13.92
CA THR A 14 0.08 13.59 -14.81
C THR A 14 0.72 12.28 -14.36
N THR A 15 0.56 11.85 -13.11
CA THR A 15 1.17 10.61 -12.59
C THR A 15 0.17 9.74 -11.87
N LEU A 16 -0.11 8.57 -12.43
CA LEU A 16 -1.02 7.59 -11.82
C LEU A 16 -0.45 7.04 -10.51
N TYR A 17 0.84 6.85 -10.42
CA TYR A 17 1.52 6.34 -9.23
C TYR A 17 2.91 6.96 -9.07
N ASN A 18 3.39 6.94 -7.84
CA ASN A 18 4.76 7.36 -7.50
C ASN A 18 5.43 6.31 -6.63
N GLN A 19 6.74 6.20 -6.74
CA GLN A 19 7.55 5.40 -5.84
C GLN A 19 7.67 6.12 -4.49
N ILE A 20 7.27 5.45 -3.42
CA ILE A 20 7.33 5.96 -2.04
C ILE A 20 8.65 5.54 -1.38
N GLN A 21 9.03 4.28 -1.58
CA GLN A 21 10.32 3.70 -1.23
C GLN A 21 10.75 2.77 -2.37
N PRO A 22 12.03 2.41 -2.49
CA PRO A 22 12.45 1.45 -3.50
C PRO A 22 11.59 0.17 -3.45
N GLY A 23 10.91 -0.14 -4.55
CA GLY A 23 10.00 -1.28 -4.67
C GLY A 23 8.57 -1.05 -4.14
N LEU A 24 8.30 0.00 -3.36
CA LEU A 24 6.96 0.32 -2.86
C LEU A 24 6.40 1.56 -3.54
N PHE A 25 5.24 1.41 -4.18
CA PHE A 25 4.57 2.45 -4.95
C PHE A 25 3.16 2.73 -4.41
N MET A 26 2.69 3.93 -4.61
CA MET A 26 1.34 4.36 -4.23
C MET A 26 0.68 5.10 -5.38
N GLY A 27 -0.60 4.82 -5.67
CA GLY A 27 -1.28 5.42 -6.80
C GLY A 27 -2.80 5.36 -6.80
N GLY A 28 -3.37 5.80 -7.93
CA GLY A 28 -4.78 5.78 -8.22
C GLY A 28 -5.18 4.67 -9.20
N THR A 29 -6.44 4.71 -9.64
CA THR A 29 -7.03 3.78 -10.63
C THR A 29 -7.68 4.58 -11.76
N ALA A 30 -6.99 5.59 -12.29
CA ALA A 30 -7.54 6.29 -13.45
C ALA A 30 -7.53 5.34 -14.65
N ASP A 31 -8.70 4.99 -15.15
CA ASP A 31 -8.96 4.29 -16.41
C ASP A 31 -8.19 2.98 -16.64
N ASP A 32 -7.89 2.23 -15.57
CA ASP A 32 -7.25 0.89 -15.60
C ASP A 32 -5.77 0.85 -15.98
N ASP A 33 -5.17 1.98 -16.37
CA ASP A 33 -3.80 2.04 -16.87
C ASP A 33 -2.76 1.57 -15.86
N VAL A 34 -3.07 1.68 -14.58
CA VAL A 34 -2.17 1.25 -13.49
C VAL A 34 -1.96 -0.27 -13.49
N CYS A 35 -2.96 -1.05 -13.93
CA CYS A 35 -2.86 -2.51 -13.96
C CYS A 35 -2.04 -3.02 -15.14
N PHE A 36 -2.05 -2.26 -16.23
CA PHE A 36 -1.47 -2.65 -17.51
C PHE A 36 -0.22 -1.83 -17.88
N GLY A 37 0.31 -1.06 -16.96
CA GLY A 37 1.36 -0.09 -17.25
C GLY A 37 0.75 1.23 -17.65
N THR A 38 1.19 1.81 -18.73
CA THR A 38 0.67 3.05 -19.29
C THR A 38 -0.16 2.78 -20.53
N ALA A 39 -1.16 3.61 -20.78
CA ALA A 39 -1.89 3.56 -22.04
C ALA A 39 -0.90 3.65 -23.22
N GLY A 40 -0.92 2.63 -24.07
CA GLY A 40 0.02 2.51 -25.19
C GLY A 40 1.27 1.65 -24.93
N ALA A 41 1.38 0.99 -23.77
CA ALA A 41 2.39 -0.03 -23.55
C ALA A 41 2.35 -1.09 -24.65
N LYS A 42 3.51 -1.40 -25.21
CA LYS A 42 3.61 -2.30 -26.37
C LYS A 42 4.39 -3.58 -26.08
N ARG A 43 5.04 -3.66 -24.91
CA ARG A 43 5.88 -4.78 -24.51
C ARG A 43 5.35 -5.39 -23.22
N PRO A 44 5.51 -6.71 -23.01
CA PRO A 44 5.06 -7.36 -21.77
C PRO A 44 5.62 -6.70 -20.50
N GLU A 45 6.88 -6.30 -20.51
CA GLU A 45 7.53 -5.62 -19.39
C GLU A 45 6.98 -4.22 -19.09
N ASP A 46 6.34 -3.59 -20.08
CA ASP A 46 5.66 -2.30 -19.91
C ASP A 46 4.23 -2.49 -19.41
N ILE A 47 3.63 -3.67 -19.68
CA ILE A 47 2.24 -4.01 -19.33
C ILE A 47 2.12 -4.45 -17.88
N LEU A 48 3.16 -5.11 -17.35
CA LEU A 48 3.19 -5.66 -15.99
C LEU A 48 4.25 -4.97 -15.12
N PRO A 49 4.07 -3.68 -14.79
CA PRO A 49 5.09 -2.93 -14.03
C PRO A 49 5.16 -3.32 -12.56
N PHE A 50 4.20 -4.12 -12.07
CA PHE A 50 4.08 -4.54 -10.67
C PHE A 50 3.94 -6.05 -10.56
N ASP A 51 4.55 -6.61 -9.52
CA ASP A 51 4.45 -8.03 -9.17
C ASP A 51 3.26 -8.28 -8.24
N ALA A 52 2.96 -7.30 -7.37
CA ALA A 52 1.85 -7.35 -6.43
C ALA A 52 1.11 -6.01 -6.34
N ILE A 53 -0.21 -6.07 -6.22
CA ILE A 53 -1.07 -4.89 -6.10
C ILE A 53 -2.02 -5.05 -4.91
N VAL A 54 -2.11 -4.00 -4.11
CA VAL A 54 -3.16 -3.83 -3.10
C VAL A 54 -4.18 -2.82 -3.63
N THR A 55 -5.44 -3.23 -3.73
CA THR A 55 -6.53 -2.40 -4.23
C THR A 55 -7.53 -2.06 -3.13
N MET A 56 -7.58 -0.77 -2.75
CA MET A 56 -8.44 -0.24 -1.69
C MET A 56 -9.72 0.42 -2.22
N TYR A 57 -10.06 0.18 -3.47
CA TYR A 57 -11.23 0.75 -4.14
C TYR A 57 -12.06 -0.35 -4.80
N SER A 58 -13.31 -0.53 -4.34
CA SER A 58 -14.16 -1.65 -4.76
C SER A 58 -14.50 -1.65 -6.25
N TRP A 59 -14.59 -0.48 -6.87
CA TRP A 59 -14.98 -0.31 -8.27
C TRP A 59 -13.80 -0.38 -9.24
N ALA A 60 -12.56 -0.47 -8.74
CA ALA A 60 -11.40 -0.65 -9.59
C ALA A 60 -11.51 -1.96 -10.37
N LYS A 61 -11.14 -1.96 -11.64
CA LYS A 61 -10.99 -3.20 -12.39
C LYS A 61 -9.92 -4.08 -11.74
N PRO A 62 -10.07 -5.41 -11.78
CA PRO A 62 -9.06 -6.34 -11.29
C PRO A 62 -7.72 -6.12 -12.00
N ALA A 63 -6.64 -6.41 -11.30
CA ALA A 63 -5.32 -6.48 -11.90
C ALA A 63 -5.26 -7.59 -12.95
N TYR A 64 -4.26 -7.52 -13.83
CA TYR A 64 -4.01 -8.58 -14.80
C TYR A 64 -3.72 -9.92 -14.08
N TRP A 65 -4.16 -11.05 -14.65
CA TRP A 65 -4.16 -12.35 -13.98
C TRP A 65 -2.77 -12.86 -13.53
N GLU A 66 -1.69 -12.34 -14.10
CA GLU A 66 -0.31 -12.66 -13.69
C GLU A 66 0.16 -11.86 -12.46
N ILE A 67 -0.58 -10.82 -12.06
CA ILE A 67 -0.25 -9.98 -10.91
C ILE A 67 -0.96 -10.51 -9.67
N GLN A 68 -0.24 -10.67 -8.58
CA GLN A 68 -0.87 -11.01 -7.31
C GLN A 68 -1.62 -9.80 -6.75
N GLU A 69 -2.94 -9.90 -6.67
CA GLU A 69 -3.77 -8.80 -6.17
C GLU A 69 -4.48 -9.17 -4.88
N MET A 70 -4.36 -8.29 -3.87
CA MET A 70 -5.21 -8.32 -2.68
C MET A 70 -6.15 -7.11 -2.69
N ARG A 71 -7.45 -7.39 -2.55
CA ARG A 71 -8.51 -6.37 -2.61
C ARG A 71 -9.21 -6.21 -1.28
N TYR A 72 -9.29 -4.97 -0.81
CA TYR A 72 -10.11 -4.59 0.33
C TYR A 72 -10.64 -3.18 0.12
N GLY A 73 -11.86 -3.06 -0.42
CA GLY A 73 -12.51 -1.78 -0.64
C GLY A 73 -13.07 -1.21 0.65
N ILE A 74 -12.66 0.00 1.00
CA ILE A 74 -13.19 0.77 2.12
C ILE A 74 -13.71 2.13 1.63
N TYR A 75 -14.59 2.74 2.41
CA TYR A 75 -15.00 4.13 2.16
C TYR A 75 -13.88 5.09 2.58
N ASP A 76 -13.75 6.20 1.86
CA ASP A 76 -12.83 7.28 2.23
C ASP A 76 -13.52 8.22 3.23
N SER A 77 -13.69 7.75 4.46
CA SER A 77 -14.44 8.45 5.51
C SER A 77 -13.72 8.40 6.87
N ASN A 78 -14.22 7.65 7.81
CA ASN A 78 -13.63 7.41 9.13
C ASN A 78 -13.16 5.95 9.27
N MET A 79 -12.77 5.55 10.47
CA MET A 79 -12.27 4.20 10.75
C MET A 79 -13.33 3.27 11.36
N GLU A 80 -14.59 3.73 11.50
CA GLU A 80 -15.64 2.99 12.22
C GLU A 80 -16.09 1.73 11.49
N ASP A 81 -16.16 1.80 10.14
CA ASP A 81 -16.59 0.69 9.29
C ASP A 81 -15.41 -0.16 8.77
N VAL A 82 -14.20 0.07 9.28
CA VAL A 82 -13.00 -0.66 8.83
C VAL A 82 -12.89 -1.98 9.58
N ASP A 83 -12.87 -3.07 8.84
CA ASP A 83 -12.48 -4.38 9.35
C ASP A 83 -10.95 -4.41 9.55
N PHE A 84 -10.52 -4.34 10.80
CA PHE A 84 -9.11 -4.26 11.15
C PHE A 84 -8.34 -5.56 10.89
N ASP A 85 -8.98 -6.71 10.92
CA ASP A 85 -8.34 -7.98 10.58
C ASP A 85 -8.00 -7.99 9.08
N ARG A 86 -8.94 -7.61 8.24
CA ARG A 86 -8.69 -7.47 6.79
C ARG A 86 -7.70 -6.38 6.46
N LEU A 87 -7.74 -5.25 7.17
CA LEU A 87 -6.72 -4.21 7.02
C LEU A 87 -5.33 -4.75 7.36
N GLY A 88 -5.25 -5.55 8.42
CA GLY A 88 -4.01 -6.22 8.84
C GLY A 88 -3.48 -7.20 7.78
N GLU A 89 -4.36 -8.00 7.17
CA GLU A 89 -3.99 -8.91 6.07
C GLU A 89 -3.41 -8.14 4.87
N VAL A 90 -4.05 -7.03 4.50
CA VAL A 90 -3.60 -6.17 3.41
C VAL A 90 -2.21 -5.57 3.69
N VAL A 91 -1.98 -5.09 4.91
CA VAL A 91 -0.67 -4.55 5.33
C VAL A 91 0.40 -5.64 5.30
N LYS A 92 0.11 -6.81 5.85
CA LYS A 92 1.04 -7.97 5.84
C LYS A 92 1.36 -8.42 4.41
N PHE A 93 0.36 -8.45 3.52
CA PHE A 93 0.55 -8.78 2.10
C PHE A 93 1.49 -7.77 1.43
N ALA A 94 1.19 -6.48 1.52
CA ALA A 94 2.01 -5.43 0.93
C ALA A 94 3.46 -5.50 1.44
N HIS A 95 3.63 -5.60 2.75
CA HIS A 95 4.96 -5.66 3.38
C HIS A 95 5.73 -6.90 2.95
N ARG A 96 5.11 -8.09 2.97
CA ARG A 96 5.76 -9.36 2.58
C ARG A 96 6.29 -9.29 1.15
N HIS A 97 5.46 -8.88 0.20
CA HIS A 97 5.86 -8.75 -1.19
C HIS A 97 6.98 -7.73 -1.37
N TRP A 98 6.85 -6.56 -0.75
CA TRP A 98 7.88 -5.55 -0.79
C TRP A 98 9.24 -6.05 -0.24
N LYS A 99 9.23 -6.76 0.90
CA LYS A 99 10.45 -7.31 1.51
C LYS A 99 11.05 -8.47 0.73
N ASN A 100 10.26 -9.18 -0.06
CA ASN A 100 10.74 -10.21 -0.99
C ASN A 100 11.41 -9.63 -2.26
N GLY A 101 11.39 -8.30 -2.43
CA GLY A 101 11.97 -7.63 -3.58
C GLY A 101 10.97 -7.38 -4.72
N ASP A 102 9.70 -7.70 -4.53
CA ASP A 102 8.64 -7.46 -5.49
C ASP A 102 8.36 -5.95 -5.62
N ARG A 103 7.92 -5.54 -6.80
CA ARG A 103 7.39 -4.20 -7.05
C ARG A 103 5.93 -4.16 -6.64
N VAL A 104 5.65 -3.48 -5.54
CA VAL A 104 4.32 -3.43 -4.91
C VAL A 104 3.64 -2.10 -5.16
N LEU A 105 2.42 -2.12 -5.70
CA LEU A 105 1.57 -0.95 -5.81
C LEU A 105 0.43 -1.01 -4.80
N VAL A 106 0.28 0.02 -3.99
CA VAL A 106 -0.93 0.26 -3.18
C VAL A 106 -1.78 1.32 -3.86
N ARG A 107 -2.98 0.97 -4.31
CA ARG A 107 -3.86 1.85 -5.07
C ARG A 107 -5.24 2.03 -4.44
N CYS A 108 -5.82 3.19 -4.64
CA CYS A 108 -7.25 3.45 -4.44
C CYS A 108 -7.76 4.29 -5.61
N GLN A 109 -8.92 4.89 -5.53
CA GLN A 109 -9.47 5.70 -6.63
C GLN A 109 -8.53 6.85 -7.03
N ALA A 110 -8.29 7.80 -6.13
CA ALA A 110 -7.44 8.98 -6.39
C ALA A 110 -5.97 8.75 -6.06
N GLY A 111 -5.63 7.69 -5.34
CA GLY A 111 -4.26 7.45 -4.90
C GLY A 111 -3.77 8.41 -3.82
N LEU A 112 -4.64 8.82 -2.88
CA LEU A 112 -4.32 9.81 -1.85
C LEU A 112 -4.57 9.33 -0.42
N ASN A 113 -5.82 8.98 -0.08
CA ASN A 113 -6.21 8.69 1.30
C ASN A 113 -6.17 7.20 1.65
N ARG A 114 -7.02 6.37 1.01
CA ARG A 114 -7.12 4.92 1.32
C ARG A 114 -5.82 4.18 1.01
N SER A 115 -5.22 4.44 -0.14
CA SER A 115 -3.89 3.92 -0.46
C SER A 115 -2.82 4.50 0.47
N GLY A 116 -2.94 5.77 0.87
CA GLY A 116 -2.06 6.42 1.83
C GLY A 116 -2.11 5.76 3.21
N LEU A 117 -3.31 5.40 3.69
CA LEU A 117 -3.49 4.68 4.95
C LEU A 117 -2.71 3.36 4.95
N VAL A 118 -2.90 2.51 3.93
CA VAL A 118 -2.22 1.21 3.85
C VAL A 118 -0.72 1.38 3.63
N THR A 119 -0.30 2.32 2.79
CA THR A 119 1.12 2.60 2.57
C THR A 119 1.79 3.07 3.86
N ALA A 120 1.13 3.95 4.64
CA ALA A 120 1.66 4.39 5.94
C ALA A 120 1.80 3.22 6.92
N LEU A 121 0.77 2.37 7.03
CA LEU A 121 0.82 1.18 7.87
C LEU A 121 1.91 0.19 7.42
N THR A 122 2.13 0.03 6.12
CA THR A 122 3.21 -0.82 5.58
C THR A 122 4.58 -0.29 5.98
N LEU A 123 4.81 1.02 5.91
CA LEU A 123 6.03 1.66 6.39
C LEU A 123 6.18 1.55 7.91
N MET A 124 5.09 1.68 8.67
CA MET A 124 5.10 1.50 10.12
C MET A 124 5.36 0.04 10.51
N TYR A 125 4.86 -0.91 9.75
CA TYR A 125 5.14 -2.33 9.96
C TYR A 125 6.63 -2.64 9.75
N GLU A 126 7.31 -1.92 8.85
CA GLU A 126 8.77 -1.98 8.68
C GLU A 126 9.53 -1.30 9.82
N GLY A 127 8.92 -0.38 10.56
CA GLY A 127 9.51 0.26 11.75
C GLY A 127 9.47 1.78 11.75
N ALA A 128 8.89 2.42 10.73
CA ALA A 128 8.70 3.87 10.73
C ALA A 128 7.65 4.29 11.79
N THR A 129 7.81 5.48 12.35
CA THR A 129 6.73 6.12 13.10
C THR A 129 5.63 6.62 12.17
N ALA A 130 4.42 6.83 12.68
CA ALA A 130 3.31 7.39 11.89
C ALA A 130 3.70 8.73 11.24
N LYS A 131 4.39 9.60 11.97
CA LYS A 131 4.87 10.89 11.45
C LYS A 131 5.83 10.71 10.27
N GLU A 132 6.82 9.82 10.39
CA GLU A 132 7.80 9.56 9.33
C GLU A 132 7.11 8.96 8.11
N ALA A 133 6.19 8.01 8.29
CA ALA A 133 5.43 7.41 7.21
C ALA A 133 4.60 8.44 6.44
N ILE A 134 3.84 9.28 7.16
CA ILE A 134 3.03 10.36 6.56
C ILE A 134 3.92 11.35 5.81
N MET A 135 5.04 11.77 6.39
CA MET A 135 5.98 12.69 5.75
C MET A 135 6.61 12.08 4.49
N CYS A 136 6.99 10.80 4.55
CA CYS A 136 7.53 10.07 3.41
C CYS A 136 6.51 10.04 2.24
N ILE A 137 5.26 9.71 2.53
CA ILE A 137 4.19 9.67 1.53
C ILE A 137 3.96 11.07 0.94
N ARG A 138 3.84 12.10 1.78
CA ARG A 138 3.63 13.46 1.32
C ARG A 138 4.76 14.00 0.46
N ARG A 139 5.99 13.62 0.75
CA ARG A 139 7.16 14.01 -0.05
C ARG A 139 7.18 13.34 -1.41
N ASN A 140 6.85 12.07 -1.48
CA ASN A 140 7.08 11.25 -2.67
C ASN A 140 5.84 11.09 -3.54
N ARG A 141 4.62 11.17 -2.95
CA ARG A 141 3.36 11.13 -3.72
C ARG A 141 2.83 12.51 -3.99
N SER A 142 2.50 13.25 -2.95
CA SER A 142 1.95 14.60 -3.01
C SER A 142 1.81 15.20 -1.62
N ALA A 143 1.94 16.54 -1.52
CA ALA A 143 1.66 17.26 -0.29
C ALA A 143 0.23 17.03 0.22
N ASP A 144 -0.73 16.77 -0.68
CA ASP A 144 -2.13 16.51 -0.34
C ASP A 144 -2.43 15.04 -0.03
N ALA A 145 -1.45 14.14 -0.12
CA ALA A 145 -1.67 12.76 0.28
C ALA A 145 -2.01 12.68 1.78
N LEU A 146 -2.96 11.81 2.10
CA LEU A 146 -3.52 11.72 3.46
C LEU A 146 -4.14 13.05 3.93
N PHE A 147 -4.93 13.72 3.07
CA PHE A 147 -5.72 14.88 3.49
C PHE A 147 -6.90 14.49 4.39
N ASN A 148 -7.34 13.21 4.36
CA ASN A 148 -8.35 12.69 5.27
C ASN A 148 -7.81 12.69 6.72
N GLN A 149 -8.26 13.66 7.50
CA GLN A 149 -7.79 13.86 8.87
C GLN A 149 -8.21 12.74 9.82
N ASN A 150 -9.25 11.94 9.49
CA ASN A 150 -9.61 10.78 10.29
C ASN A 150 -8.50 9.71 10.21
N TYR A 151 -7.96 9.46 9.03
CA TYR A 151 -6.85 8.54 8.85
C TYR A 151 -5.57 9.03 9.54
N VAL A 152 -5.25 10.32 9.39
CA VAL A 152 -4.05 10.90 10.04
C VAL A 152 -4.14 10.82 11.56
N ARG A 153 -5.29 11.17 12.13
CA ARG A 153 -5.51 11.07 13.59
C ARG A 153 -5.41 9.64 14.07
N TRP A 154 -6.05 8.71 13.39
CA TRP A 154 -6.01 7.30 13.76
C TRP A 154 -4.60 6.71 13.64
N LEU A 155 -3.89 6.96 12.54
CA LEU A 155 -2.49 6.54 12.38
C LEU A 155 -1.61 7.03 13.52
N THR A 156 -1.81 8.28 13.92
CA THR A 156 -1.00 8.91 14.98
C THR A 156 -1.34 8.38 16.38
N ALA A 157 -2.62 8.16 16.67
CA ALA A 157 -3.08 7.72 17.98
C ALA A 157 -2.99 6.21 18.18
N GLU A 158 -3.44 5.43 17.19
CA GLU A 158 -3.69 3.98 17.31
C GLU A 158 -2.75 3.14 16.43
N GLY A 159 -2.15 3.74 15.40
CA GLY A 159 -1.38 3.01 14.40
C GLY A 159 -0.26 2.15 14.99
N SER A 160 0.48 2.65 15.99
CA SER A 160 1.56 1.89 16.62
C SER A 160 1.06 0.69 17.42
N ALA A 161 -0.06 0.83 18.11
CA ALA A 161 -0.71 -0.28 18.82
C ALA A 161 -1.21 -1.34 17.84
N PHE A 162 -1.83 -0.91 16.74
CA PHE A 162 -2.27 -1.79 15.67
C PHE A 162 -1.11 -2.57 15.05
N ILE A 163 0.01 -1.92 14.74
CA ILE A 163 1.21 -2.61 14.22
C ILE A 163 1.76 -3.62 15.22
N SER A 164 1.80 -3.27 16.52
CA SER A 164 2.24 -4.19 17.58
C SER A 164 1.32 -5.43 17.64
N TYR A 165 0.01 -5.22 17.54
CA TYR A 165 -0.97 -6.31 17.44
C TYR A 165 -0.70 -7.19 16.22
N LEU A 166 -0.51 -6.62 15.03
CA LEU A 166 -0.25 -7.39 13.81
C LEU A 166 1.01 -8.25 13.91
N LYS A 167 2.06 -7.72 14.56
CA LYS A 167 3.33 -8.44 14.75
C LYS A 167 3.23 -9.57 15.79
N SER A 168 2.30 -9.47 16.72
CA SER A 168 2.05 -10.50 17.72
C SER A 168 1.23 -11.69 17.19
N GLN A 169 0.52 -11.50 16.08
CA GLN A 169 -0.27 -12.57 15.48
C GLN A 169 0.65 -13.56 14.75
N PRO A 170 0.45 -14.89 14.94
CA PRO A 170 1.21 -15.88 14.17
C PRO A 170 0.98 -15.65 12.68
N GLY A 171 2.07 -15.69 11.90
CA GLY A 171 1.97 -15.60 10.45
C GLY A 171 1.08 -16.73 9.91
N TYR A 172 0.17 -16.46 9.03
CA TYR A 172 -0.79 -17.41 8.43
C TYR A 172 -0.12 -18.60 7.70
N TYR A 173 1.21 -18.66 7.64
CA TYR A 173 2.00 -19.69 6.94
C TYR A 173 3.15 -20.23 7.78
N THR A 174 2.92 -20.60 9.03
CA THR A 174 3.68 -21.69 9.62
C THR A 174 2.93 -22.98 9.28
N VAL A 175 3.11 -23.46 8.05
CA VAL A 175 2.91 -24.89 7.79
C VAL A 175 3.98 -25.58 8.61
N THR A 176 3.62 -26.03 9.79
CA THR A 176 4.37 -27.06 10.50
C THR A 176 4.29 -28.30 9.63
N MET A 177 5.33 -28.52 8.81
CA MET A 177 5.63 -29.86 8.31
C MET A 177 5.95 -30.68 9.57
N THR A 178 4.92 -31.28 10.15
CA THR A 178 5.16 -32.42 11.04
C THR A 178 5.71 -33.51 10.14
N GLU A 179 7.01 -33.74 10.25
CA GLU A 179 7.62 -34.98 9.81
C GLU A 179 6.94 -36.10 10.61
N GLU A 180 5.95 -36.76 10.02
CA GLU A 180 5.57 -38.08 10.42
C GLU A 180 6.76 -38.96 10.05
N ALA A 181 7.58 -39.21 11.06
CA ALA A 181 8.61 -40.23 10.96
C ALA A 181 7.94 -41.58 10.71
N ASP A 182 8.13 -42.10 9.53
CA ASP A 182 7.82 -43.48 9.20
C ASP A 182 8.41 -44.42 10.22
N SER A 183 7.52 -45.04 10.98
CA SER A 183 7.84 -46.25 11.77
C SER A 183 7.22 -47.43 11.06
N ILE A 184 8.00 -48.09 10.23
CA ILE A 184 7.84 -49.53 9.93
C ILE A 184 9.24 -50.15 9.80
#